data_63541658c8ccef4a5b86c8ae55aa13ce
#
_entry.id   63541658c8ccef4a5b86c8ae55aa13ce
#
_cell.length_a   1.000
_cell.length_b   1.000
_cell.length_c   1.000
_cell.angle_alpha   90.00
_cell.angle_beta   90.00
_cell.angle_gamma   90.00
#
_symmetry.space_group_name_H-M   'P 1'
#
loop_
_entity.id
_entity.type
_entity.pdbx_description
1 polymer ?
#
loop_
_entity_poly.entity_id
_entity_poly.type
_entity_poly.pdbx_seq_one_letter_code
_entity_poly.pdbx_strand_id
1 'polypeptide(L)'
;MSRSSRQSRDRELPEGAPGTEASGLVLVDKPAGWTSHDVVGKVRRLAGTRKVGHAGTLDPMATGLLVVGFNKATRLLTAITGTDKTYLATIRLGVSTVTDDAEGDVLQTRLANAVTPERVDAAVADLTGDLQQVPSAVSAIKVDGQRAYHRVRAGEDVRLDARPVTVRRFEVTGYRRAEDGTTVDLDVEVDCTSGTYIRALARDLGEALETGGHLTALRRTAVGPFSVTDAVTLEDLAVRFTSTELSVAAAGLFPVRRLSGEEASELSFGRRIEATGTEGMVAAQAPDGTVVALICDQERQGRPEVLSAKPEIVFAPATAPAAASTQDGGRT
;
A
#
# COMPACT_ATOMS: atom_id res chain seq x y z
N MET A 1 -39.80 16.74 -27.95
CA MET A 1 -38.45 16.74 -27.30
C MET A 1 -38.49 15.72 -26.16
N SER A 2 -38.05 14.52 -26.47
CA SER A 2 -38.10 13.35 -25.58
C SER A 2 -36.91 13.37 -24.64
N ARG A 3 -37.14 13.44 -23.31
CA ARG A 3 -36.11 13.22 -22.29
C ARG A 3 -35.76 11.74 -22.28
N SER A 4 -34.63 11.40 -22.87
CA SER A 4 -34.04 10.06 -22.79
C SER A 4 -33.84 9.70 -21.31
N SER A 5 -34.61 8.77 -20.81
CA SER A 5 -34.45 8.11 -19.52
C SER A 5 -33.10 7.39 -19.51
N ARG A 6 -32.16 7.91 -18.74
CA ARG A 6 -30.99 7.14 -18.33
C ARG A 6 -31.49 6.00 -17.44
N GLN A 7 -31.73 4.85 -18.03
CA GLN A 7 -31.84 3.60 -17.31
C GLN A 7 -30.53 3.37 -16.58
N SER A 8 -30.54 3.53 -15.24
CA SER A 8 -29.55 2.96 -14.35
C SER A 8 -29.58 1.45 -14.59
N ARG A 9 -28.63 0.92 -15.36
CA ARG A 9 -28.39 -0.51 -15.37
C ARG A 9 -27.96 -0.85 -13.94
N ASP A 10 -28.85 -1.41 -13.14
CA ASP A 10 -28.52 -2.14 -11.92
C ASP A 10 -27.60 -3.27 -12.35
N ARG A 11 -26.28 -3.01 -12.27
CA ARG A 11 -25.30 -4.06 -12.47
C ARG A 11 -25.36 -4.92 -11.22
N GLU A 12 -25.79 -6.15 -11.38
CA GLU A 12 -25.73 -7.15 -10.32
C GLU A 12 -24.33 -7.16 -9.71
N LEU A 13 -24.26 -7.18 -8.40
CA LEU A 13 -23.02 -7.32 -7.67
C LEU A 13 -22.51 -8.76 -7.86
N PRO A 14 -21.17 -8.98 -7.86
CA PRO A 14 -20.61 -10.32 -7.93
C PRO A 14 -21.03 -11.16 -6.73
N GLU A 15 -20.93 -12.49 -6.88
CA GLU A 15 -21.13 -13.41 -5.76
C GLU A 15 -20.18 -13.02 -4.60
N GLY A 16 -20.71 -13.00 -3.36
CA GLY A 16 -19.93 -12.66 -2.17
C GLY A 16 -19.65 -11.16 -1.97
N ALA A 17 -20.30 -10.27 -2.75
CA ALA A 17 -20.12 -8.83 -2.56
C ALA A 17 -20.56 -8.40 -1.14
N PRO A 18 -19.67 -7.70 -0.37
CA PRO A 18 -19.86 -7.44 1.07
C PRO A 18 -20.90 -6.34 1.36
N GLY A 19 -21.24 -5.50 0.37
CA GLY A 19 -22.07 -4.32 0.59
C GLY A 19 -21.46 -3.36 1.62
N THR A 20 -22.29 -2.80 2.50
CA THR A 20 -21.87 -1.85 3.55
C THR A 20 -21.61 -2.50 4.91
N GLU A 21 -21.99 -3.76 5.10
CA GLU A 21 -21.98 -4.45 6.39
C GLU A 21 -20.58 -4.99 6.73
N ALA A 22 -20.00 -5.79 5.85
CA ALA A 22 -18.68 -6.38 6.06
C ALA A 22 -17.55 -5.36 5.82
N SER A 23 -16.37 -5.68 6.35
CA SER A 23 -15.15 -4.87 6.20
C SER A 23 -13.95 -5.78 6.04
N GLY A 24 -13.04 -5.45 5.14
CA GLY A 24 -11.88 -6.31 4.89
C GLY A 24 -10.89 -5.72 3.90
N LEU A 25 -9.89 -6.54 3.58
CA LEU A 25 -8.88 -6.25 2.57
C LEU A 25 -9.11 -7.13 1.34
N VAL A 26 -8.93 -6.54 0.16
CA VAL A 26 -8.83 -7.25 -1.12
C VAL A 26 -7.38 -7.12 -1.59
N LEU A 27 -6.74 -8.24 -1.84
CA LEU A 27 -5.41 -8.29 -2.43
C LEU A 27 -5.60 -8.40 -3.95
N VAL A 28 -5.24 -7.34 -4.67
CA VAL A 28 -5.45 -7.27 -6.13
C VAL A 28 -4.10 -7.39 -6.83
N ASP A 29 -3.99 -8.34 -7.77
CA ASP A 29 -2.91 -8.33 -8.74
C ASP A 29 -3.24 -7.29 -9.81
N LYS A 30 -2.68 -6.09 -9.67
CA LYS A 30 -2.93 -4.96 -10.56
C LYS A 30 -2.33 -5.25 -11.94
N PRO A 31 -3.10 -5.23 -13.01
CA PRO A 31 -2.57 -5.33 -14.37
C PRO A 31 -1.84 -4.05 -14.79
N ALA A 32 -0.99 -4.15 -15.80
CA ALA A 32 -0.38 -3.00 -16.46
C ALA A 32 -1.44 -2.09 -17.11
N GLY A 33 -1.13 -0.79 -17.23
CA GLY A 33 -1.98 0.21 -17.87
C GLY A 33 -3.12 0.74 -16.96
N TRP A 34 -3.33 0.17 -15.78
CA TRP A 34 -4.30 0.65 -14.80
C TRP A 34 -3.63 1.54 -13.77
N THR A 35 -4.26 2.66 -13.42
CA THR A 35 -3.86 3.41 -12.21
C THR A 35 -4.39 2.73 -10.95
N SER A 36 -3.75 2.95 -9.80
CA SER A 36 -4.26 2.48 -8.50
C SER A 36 -5.66 3.02 -8.21
N HIS A 37 -6.02 4.22 -8.72
CA HIS A 37 -7.35 4.82 -8.59
C HIS A 37 -8.41 4.08 -9.43
N ASP A 38 -8.06 3.62 -10.62
CA ASP A 38 -8.96 2.82 -11.46
C ASP A 38 -9.31 1.50 -10.78
N VAL A 39 -8.30 0.84 -10.18
CA VAL A 39 -8.51 -0.37 -9.37
C VAL A 39 -9.46 -0.09 -8.21
N VAL A 40 -9.22 0.99 -7.43
CA VAL A 40 -10.13 1.39 -6.35
C VAL A 40 -11.53 1.66 -6.87
N GLY A 41 -11.66 2.32 -8.04
CA GLY A 41 -12.95 2.57 -8.70
C GLY A 41 -13.66 1.27 -9.10
N LYS A 42 -12.93 0.27 -9.59
CA LYS A 42 -13.47 -1.06 -9.91
C LYS A 42 -13.92 -1.78 -8.63
N VAL A 43 -13.07 -1.83 -7.60
CA VAL A 43 -13.38 -2.48 -6.32
C VAL A 43 -14.59 -1.82 -5.64
N ARG A 44 -14.74 -0.49 -5.69
CA ARG A 44 -15.95 0.21 -5.19
C ARG A 44 -17.23 -0.34 -5.80
N ARG A 45 -17.23 -0.56 -7.12
CA ARG A 45 -18.39 -1.09 -7.84
C ARG A 45 -18.66 -2.55 -7.47
N LEU A 46 -17.61 -3.37 -7.36
CA LEU A 46 -17.74 -4.79 -7.03
C LEU A 46 -18.10 -5.03 -5.57
N ALA A 47 -17.57 -4.22 -4.65
CA ALA A 47 -17.88 -4.32 -3.22
C ALA A 47 -19.23 -3.68 -2.83
N GLY A 48 -19.88 -2.93 -3.71
CA GLY A 48 -21.14 -2.25 -3.40
C GLY A 48 -21.02 -1.14 -2.34
N THR A 49 -19.82 -0.56 -2.16
CA THR A 49 -19.55 0.49 -1.16
C THR A 49 -18.69 1.62 -1.70
N ARG A 50 -18.86 2.84 -1.18
CA ARG A 50 -18.03 4.00 -1.53
C ARG A 50 -16.75 4.09 -0.70
N LYS A 51 -16.70 3.44 0.46
CA LYS A 51 -15.58 3.48 1.39
C LYS A 51 -14.52 2.49 0.96
N VAL A 52 -13.69 2.85 -0.01
CA VAL A 52 -12.59 2.02 -0.54
C VAL A 52 -11.36 2.89 -0.75
N GLY A 53 -10.20 2.39 -0.34
CA GLY A 53 -8.89 3.00 -0.53
C GLY A 53 -7.82 1.93 -0.77
N HIS A 54 -6.57 2.35 -1.01
CA HIS A 54 -5.43 1.44 -1.21
C HIS A 54 -4.23 1.83 -0.33
N ALA A 55 -3.34 0.87 -0.07
CA ALA A 55 -2.10 1.05 0.67
C ALA A 55 -0.88 1.12 -0.26
N GLY A 56 -0.52 2.32 -0.69
CA GLY A 56 0.64 2.56 -1.55
C GLY A 56 0.32 2.49 -3.05
N THR A 57 0.54 3.61 -3.73
CA THR A 57 0.35 3.74 -5.18
C THR A 57 1.30 2.82 -5.95
N LEU A 58 0.81 2.28 -7.05
CA LEU A 58 1.58 1.71 -8.16
C LEU A 58 1.37 2.58 -9.39
N ASP A 59 2.45 2.83 -10.13
CA ASP A 59 2.42 3.53 -11.41
C ASP A 59 1.61 2.74 -12.45
N PRO A 60 1.11 3.36 -13.54
CA PRO A 60 0.30 2.67 -14.54
C PRO A 60 1.02 1.47 -15.17
N MET A 61 2.30 1.63 -15.52
CA MET A 61 3.11 0.55 -16.08
C MET A 61 3.35 -0.62 -15.10
N ALA A 62 3.39 -0.32 -13.79
CA ALA A 62 3.69 -1.31 -12.76
C ALA A 62 2.54 -2.31 -12.58
N THR A 63 2.90 -3.54 -12.26
CA THR A 63 1.97 -4.64 -11.97
C THR A 63 2.11 -5.13 -10.55
N GLY A 64 1.28 -6.10 -10.15
CA GLY A 64 1.44 -6.82 -8.89
C GLY A 64 0.58 -6.30 -7.76
N LEU A 65 0.98 -6.62 -6.55
CA LEU A 65 0.16 -6.50 -5.36
C LEU A 65 -0.27 -5.06 -5.05
N LEU A 66 -1.57 -4.81 -5.10
CA LEU A 66 -2.23 -3.62 -4.56
C LEU A 66 -3.19 -4.03 -3.44
N VAL A 67 -2.85 -3.67 -2.21
CA VAL A 67 -3.71 -3.93 -1.05
C VAL A 67 -4.81 -2.86 -1.01
N VAL A 68 -6.06 -3.29 -1.10
CA VAL A 68 -7.24 -2.44 -1.14
C VAL A 68 -8.12 -2.72 0.09
N GLY A 69 -8.38 -1.71 0.89
CA GLY A 69 -9.27 -1.81 2.05
C GLY A 69 -10.67 -1.28 1.73
N PHE A 70 -11.71 -1.94 2.25
CA PHE A 70 -13.08 -1.44 2.13
C PHE A 70 -13.76 -1.32 3.50
N ASN A 71 -14.72 -0.42 3.59
CA ASN A 71 -15.48 -0.05 4.78
C ASN A 71 -14.54 0.31 5.96
N LYS A 72 -14.66 -0.34 7.11
CA LYS A 72 -13.85 -0.05 8.31
C LYS A 72 -12.37 -0.41 8.12
N ALA A 73 -12.05 -1.38 7.26
CA ALA A 73 -10.67 -1.78 7.00
C ALA A 73 -9.84 -0.70 6.27
N THR A 74 -10.48 0.33 5.69
CA THR A 74 -9.74 1.50 5.18
C THR A 74 -8.88 2.18 6.24
N ARG A 75 -9.18 1.99 7.53
CA ARG A 75 -8.38 2.52 8.65
C ARG A 75 -7.06 1.78 8.86
N LEU A 76 -6.93 0.54 8.36
CA LEU A 76 -5.67 -0.22 8.39
C LEU A 76 -4.67 0.27 7.34
N LEU A 77 -5.14 0.95 6.28
CA LEU A 77 -4.32 1.28 5.11
C LEU A 77 -3.11 2.16 5.44
N THR A 78 -3.20 3.03 6.43
CA THR A 78 -2.07 3.87 6.87
C THR A 78 -0.94 3.00 7.42
N ALA A 79 -1.26 2.04 8.29
CA ALA A 79 -0.28 1.11 8.84
C ALA A 79 0.35 0.24 7.74
N ILE A 80 -0.48 -0.32 6.83
CA ILE A 80 -0.02 -1.12 5.70
C ILE A 80 0.89 -0.29 4.76
N THR A 81 0.56 0.99 4.54
CA THR A 81 1.39 1.89 3.72
C THR A 81 2.78 2.06 4.32
N GLY A 82 2.92 2.04 5.64
CA GLY A 82 4.21 2.17 6.35
C GLY A 82 5.08 0.92 6.31
N THR A 83 4.56 -0.26 5.92
CA THR A 83 5.35 -1.50 5.90
C THR A 83 6.35 -1.54 4.75
N ASP A 84 7.33 -2.46 4.84
CA ASP A 84 8.30 -2.74 3.78
C ASP A 84 7.62 -3.34 2.53
N LYS A 85 8.29 -3.27 1.39
CA LYS A 85 7.82 -3.79 0.11
C LYS A 85 8.91 -4.53 -0.62
N THR A 86 8.51 -5.55 -1.38
CA THR A 86 9.37 -6.28 -2.30
C THR A 86 8.93 -6.04 -3.73
N TYR A 87 9.91 -5.83 -4.60
CA TYR A 87 9.69 -5.59 -6.03
C TYR A 87 10.60 -6.47 -6.87
N LEU A 88 10.06 -6.95 -7.99
CA LEU A 88 10.82 -7.42 -9.14
C LEU A 88 10.81 -6.31 -10.19
N ALA A 89 11.97 -6.00 -10.77
CA ALA A 89 12.06 -4.96 -11.77
C ALA A 89 13.05 -5.33 -12.87
N THR A 90 12.90 -4.72 -14.04
CA THR A 90 13.91 -4.73 -15.09
C THR A 90 14.40 -3.30 -15.28
N ILE A 91 15.70 -3.09 -15.07
CA ILE A 91 16.39 -1.81 -15.25
C ILE A 91 17.13 -1.87 -16.60
N ARG A 92 16.84 -0.93 -17.47
CA ARG A 92 17.62 -0.73 -18.70
C ARG A 92 18.66 0.34 -18.49
N LEU A 93 19.93 -0.02 -18.65
CA LEU A 93 21.08 0.86 -18.70
C LEU A 93 21.40 1.24 -20.15
N GLY A 94 21.90 2.46 -20.36
CA GLY A 94 22.18 3.01 -21.69
C GLY A 94 21.16 4.05 -22.16
N VAL A 95 20.02 4.19 -21.45
CA VAL A 95 18.96 5.13 -21.82
C VAL A 95 18.38 5.76 -20.55
N SER A 96 18.26 7.08 -20.51
CA SER A 96 17.52 7.82 -19.49
C SER A 96 16.22 8.40 -20.08
N THR A 97 15.16 8.48 -19.26
CA THR A 97 13.85 9.01 -19.64
C THR A 97 13.35 10.07 -18.67
N VAL A 98 12.38 10.88 -19.09
CA VAL A 98 11.81 11.98 -18.26
C VAL A 98 11.16 11.46 -16.97
N THR A 99 10.60 10.24 -17.00
CA THR A 99 9.85 9.65 -15.89
C THR A 99 10.64 8.61 -15.10
N ASP A 100 11.89 8.34 -15.46
CA ASP A 100 12.74 7.24 -14.97
C ASP A 100 12.10 5.85 -15.23
N ASP A 101 11.15 5.75 -16.18
CA ASP A 101 10.51 4.52 -16.62
C ASP A 101 10.21 4.54 -18.13
N ALA A 102 9.66 3.45 -18.66
CA ALA A 102 9.40 3.28 -20.09
C ALA A 102 8.23 4.13 -20.63
N GLU A 103 7.46 4.83 -19.77
CA GLU A 103 6.35 5.70 -20.21
C GLU A 103 6.84 7.12 -20.55
N GLY A 104 8.06 7.48 -20.18
CA GLY A 104 8.65 8.80 -20.43
C GLY A 104 9.41 8.90 -21.75
N ASP A 105 9.44 10.11 -22.32
CA ASP A 105 10.27 10.42 -23.48
C ASP A 105 11.76 10.21 -23.16
N VAL A 106 12.52 9.73 -24.13
CA VAL A 106 13.96 9.53 -24.01
C VAL A 106 14.67 10.89 -23.87
N LEU A 107 15.41 11.07 -22.80
CA LEU A 107 16.25 12.24 -22.57
C LEU A 107 17.64 12.11 -23.19
N GLN A 108 18.24 10.92 -23.00
CA GLN A 108 19.60 10.66 -23.44
C GLN A 108 19.83 9.17 -23.69
N THR A 109 20.66 8.88 -24.69
CA THR A 109 21.21 7.55 -24.96
C THR A 109 22.72 7.59 -24.84
N ARG A 110 23.30 6.63 -24.12
CA ARG A 110 24.76 6.43 -23.98
C ARG A 110 25.07 4.96 -24.13
N LEU A 111 26.22 4.64 -24.74
CA LEU A 111 26.61 3.25 -24.91
C LEU A 111 26.86 2.58 -23.55
N ALA A 112 26.28 1.40 -23.34
CA ALA A 112 26.48 0.60 -22.13
C ALA A 112 27.61 -0.43 -22.28
N ASN A 113 28.52 -0.25 -23.25
CA ASN A 113 29.60 -1.18 -23.57
C ASN A 113 30.61 -1.36 -22.40
N ALA A 114 30.79 -0.35 -21.55
CA ALA A 114 31.68 -0.39 -20.39
C ALA A 114 30.99 -0.95 -19.11
N VAL A 115 29.70 -1.28 -19.15
CA VAL A 115 28.99 -1.90 -18.04
C VAL A 115 29.42 -3.37 -17.95
N THR A 116 30.00 -3.78 -16.81
CA THR A 116 30.31 -5.19 -16.52
C THR A 116 29.57 -5.63 -15.27
N PRO A 117 29.37 -6.94 -15.06
CA PRO A 117 28.74 -7.45 -13.84
C PRO A 117 29.41 -6.91 -12.57
N GLU A 118 30.74 -6.84 -12.52
CA GLU A 118 31.50 -6.38 -11.35
C GLU A 118 31.25 -4.90 -11.04
N ARG A 119 31.13 -4.06 -12.09
CA ARG A 119 30.76 -2.64 -11.93
C ARG A 119 29.32 -2.48 -11.46
N VAL A 120 28.42 -3.33 -11.95
CA VAL A 120 27.01 -3.36 -11.52
C VAL A 120 26.93 -3.74 -10.05
N ASP A 121 27.63 -4.82 -9.65
CA ASP A 121 27.62 -5.31 -8.26
C ASP A 121 28.16 -4.24 -7.30
N ALA A 122 29.22 -3.54 -7.67
CA ALA A 122 29.76 -2.44 -6.87
C ALA A 122 28.76 -1.28 -6.72
N ALA A 123 28.13 -0.84 -7.82
CA ALA A 123 27.13 0.24 -7.79
C ALA A 123 25.85 -0.16 -7.03
N VAL A 124 25.41 -1.40 -7.13
CA VAL A 124 24.28 -1.96 -6.38
C VAL A 124 24.58 -1.98 -4.88
N ALA A 125 25.82 -2.34 -4.50
CA ALA A 125 26.24 -2.31 -3.09
C ALA A 125 26.15 -0.90 -2.50
N ASP A 126 26.54 0.14 -3.25
CA ASP A 126 26.44 1.55 -2.83
C ASP A 126 24.98 2.06 -2.76
N LEU A 127 24.05 1.41 -3.46
CA LEU A 127 22.61 1.69 -3.46
C LEU A 127 21.82 0.77 -2.51
N THR A 128 22.51 0.04 -1.65
CA THR A 128 21.93 -0.83 -0.61
C THR A 128 22.22 -0.24 0.78
N GLY A 129 21.26 -0.32 1.70
CA GLY A 129 21.36 0.26 3.05
C GLY A 129 20.56 1.55 3.19
N ASP A 130 20.99 2.42 4.09
CA ASP A 130 20.34 3.71 4.36
C ASP A 130 20.79 4.76 3.34
N LEU A 131 19.84 5.31 2.60
CA LEU A 131 20.07 6.23 1.49
C LEU A 131 19.31 7.54 1.67
N GLN A 132 19.86 8.61 1.08
CA GLN A 132 19.14 9.86 0.83
C GLN A 132 18.71 9.88 -0.64
N GLN A 133 17.48 9.46 -0.92
CA GLN A 133 16.97 9.34 -2.28
C GLN A 133 16.21 10.58 -2.71
N VAL A 134 16.54 11.14 -3.87
CA VAL A 134 15.73 12.14 -4.57
C VAL A 134 14.65 11.39 -5.36
N PRO A 135 13.36 11.56 -5.05
CA PRO A 135 12.28 10.90 -5.78
C PRO A 135 12.26 11.26 -7.26
N SER A 136 11.69 10.39 -8.11
CA SER A 136 11.45 10.71 -9.52
C SER A 136 10.57 11.96 -9.65
N ALA A 137 10.91 12.84 -10.58
CA ALA A 137 10.22 14.13 -10.78
C ALA A 137 8.73 13.95 -11.06
N VAL A 138 8.36 12.90 -11.80
CA VAL A 138 6.97 12.52 -12.06
C VAL A 138 6.48 11.62 -10.92
N SER A 139 6.05 12.22 -9.81
CA SER A 139 5.59 11.48 -8.63
C SER A 139 4.30 12.08 -8.04
N ALA A 140 3.66 11.32 -7.14
CA ALA A 140 2.46 11.77 -6.42
C ALA A 140 2.76 12.76 -5.27
N ILE A 141 4.03 13.13 -5.07
CA ILE A 141 4.47 14.07 -4.03
C ILE A 141 3.83 15.44 -4.31
N LYS A 142 3.36 16.09 -3.25
CA LYS A 142 2.86 17.45 -3.33
C LYS A 142 4.01 18.44 -3.09
N VAL A 143 4.18 19.37 -4.04
CA VAL A 143 5.07 20.55 -3.92
C VAL A 143 4.17 21.77 -3.99
N ASP A 144 4.18 22.61 -2.97
CA ASP A 144 3.31 23.81 -2.86
C ASP A 144 1.80 23.50 -3.05
N GLY A 145 1.37 22.34 -2.51
CA GLY A 145 -0.04 21.93 -2.58
C GLY A 145 -0.46 21.22 -3.88
N GLN A 146 0.36 21.25 -4.93
CA GLN A 146 0.14 20.57 -6.20
C GLN A 146 1.01 19.30 -6.31
N ARG A 147 0.49 18.28 -7.00
CA ARG A 147 1.27 17.06 -7.22
C ARG A 147 2.37 17.29 -8.25
N ALA A 148 3.59 16.82 -7.99
CA ALA A 148 4.77 17.02 -8.84
C ALA A 148 4.51 16.64 -10.31
N TYR A 149 3.79 15.53 -10.58
CA TYR A 149 3.49 15.11 -11.95
C TYR A 149 2.66 16.13 -12.76
N HIS A 150 1.81 16.94 -12.12
CA HIS A 150 1.05 17.99 -12.82
C HIS A 150 1.97 19.14 -13.25
N ARG A 151 2.93 19.50 -12.40
CA ARG A 151 3.89 20.58 -12.68
C ARG A 151 4.87 20.19 -13.78
N VAL A 152 5.39 18.96 -13.74
CA VAL A 152 6.30 18.46 -14.79
C VAL A 152 5.58 18.42 -16.15
N ARG A 153 4.30 17.97 -16.20
CA ARG A 153 3.50 18.01 -17.43
C ARG A 153 3.21 19.42 -17.94
N ALA A 154 3.23 20.41 -17.05
CA ALA A 154 3.13 21.82 -17.40
C ALA A 154 4.46 22.43 -17.86
N GLY A 155 5.55 21.63 -17.92
CA GLY A 155 6.88 22.08 -18.34
C GLY A 155 7.68 22.78 -17.23
N GLU A 156 7.26 22.65 -15.96
CA GLU A 156 7.97 23.24 -14.83
C GLU A 156 9.13 22.34 -14.38
N ASP A 157 10.28 22.93 -14.07
CA ASP A 157 11.39 22.24 -13.40
C ASP A 157 11.02 22.03 -11.92
N VAL A 158 10.77 20.79 -11.52
CA VAL A 158 10.36 20.41 -10.17
C VAL A 158 11.57 19.80 -9.45
N ARG A 159 12.15 20.55 -8.52
CA ARG A 159 13.18 20.02 -7.62
C ARG A 159 12.53 19.41 -6.39
N LEU A 160 12.85 18.15 -6.12
CA LEU A 160 12.40 17.42 -4.95
C LEU A 160 13.57 17.27 -3.97
N ASP A 161 13.29 17.45 -2.69
CA ASP A 161 14.28 17.20 -1.64
C ASP A 161 14.52 15.71 -1.48
N ALA A 162 15.77 15.35 -1.19
CA ALA A 162 16.15 14.00 -0.83
C ALA A 162 15.43 13.57 0.46
N ARG A 163 15.07 12.28 0.54
CA ARG A 163 14.36 11.69 1.68
C ARG A 163 15.07 10.43 2.14
N PRO A 164 15.11 10.18 3.45
CA PRO A 164 15.69 8.96 3.98
C PRO A 164 14.83 7.77 3.56
N VAL A 165 15.47 6.75 3.01
CA VAL A 165 14.90 5.45 2.68
C VAL A 165 15.92 4.37 3.03
N THR A 166 15.47 3.14 3.26
CA THR A 166 16.36 1.99 3.45
C THR A 166 16.08 0.95 2.38
N VAL A 167 17.08 0.59 1.61
CA VAL A 167 17.07 -0.56 0.70
C VAL A 167 17.72 -1.72 1.43
N ARG A 168 16.89 -2.70 1.86
CA ARG A 168 17.37 -3.83 2.67
C ARG A 168 18.09 -4.87 1.82
N ARG A 169 17.65 -5.04 0.58
CA ARG A 169 18.22 -5.92 -0.42
C ARG A 169 18.07 -5.30 -1.79
N PHE A 170 19.12 -5.35 -2.57
CA PHE A 170 19.11 -5.03 -3.98
C PHE A 170 19.95 -6.10 -4.68
N GLU A 171 19.31 -7.07 -5.30
CA GLU A 171 19.94 -8.24 -5.89
C GLU A 171 19.73 -8.24 -7.41
N VAL A 172 20.81 -8.44 -8.16
CA VAL A 172 20.73 -8.64 -9.62
C VAL A 172 20.55 -10.14 -9.90
N THR A 173 19.39 -10.49 -10.43
CA THR A 173 19.00 -11.87 -10.73
C THR A 173 19.19 -12.24 -12.20
N GLY A 174 19.40 -11.24 -13.06
CA GLY A 174 19.61 -11.45 -14.49
C GLY A 174 20.37 -10.30 -15.14
N TYR A 175 21.22 -10.64 -16.12
CA TYR A 175 22.02 -9.70 -16.89
C TYR A 175 21.95 -10.03 -18.38
N ARG A 176 21.43 -9.11 -19.17
CA ARG A 176 21.29 -9.27 -20.63
C ARG A 176 21.82 -8.06 -21.36
N ARG A 177 22.83 -8.26 -22.17
CA ARG A 177 23.39 -7.21 -23.06
C ARG A 177 22.76 -7.30 -24.43
N ALA A 178 22.37 -6.16 -25.02
CA ALA A 178 21.97 -6.08 -26.41
C ALA A 178 23.14 -6.46 -27.33
N GLU A 179 22.86 -7.10 -28.49
CA GLU A 179 23.86 -7.57 -29.43
C GLU A 179 24.74 -6.43 -29.97
N ASP A 180 24.17 -5.25 -30.15
CA ASP A 180 24.88 -4.03 -30.59
C ASP A 180 25.65 -3.31 -29.45
N GLY A 181 25.57 -3.83 -28.22
CA GLY A 181 26.23 -3.27 -27.05
C GLY A 181 25.68 -1.93 -26.57
N THR A 182 24.57 -1.45 -27.15
CA THR A 182 23.99 -0.14 -26.82
C THR A 182 23.37 -0.11 -25.43
N THR A 183 22.74 -1.22 -25.00
CA THR A 183 22.02 -1.33 -23.73
C THR A 183 22.36 -2.60 -22.95
N VAL A 184 22.12 -2.55 -21.64
CA VAL A 184 22.14 -3.71 -20.75
C VAL A 184 20.84 -3.71 -19.94
N ASP A 185 20.11 -4.82 -19.96
CA ASP A 185 18.95 -5.04 -19.10
C ASP A 185 19.35 -5.88 -17.88
N LEU A 186 19.02 -5.37 -16.69
CA LEU A 186 19.22 -6.05 -15.42
C LEU A 186 17.86 -6.44 -14.85
N ASP A 187 17.63 -7.72 -14.58
CA ASP A 187 16.53 -8.13 -13.73
C ASP A 187 16.99 -8.06 -12.29
N VAL A 188 16.17 -7.45 -11.44
CA VAL A 188 16.54 -7.19 -10.05
C VAL A 188 15.40 -7.51 -9.10
N GLU A 189 15.76 -7.88 -7.88
CA GLU A 189 14.85 -7.98 -6.75
C GLU A 189 15.25 -6.96 -5.68
N VAL A 190 14.26 -6.17 -5.20
CA VAL A 190 14.50 -5.07 -4.26
C VAL A 190 13.55 -5.18 -3.07
N ASP A 191 14.11 -5.28 -1.84
CA ASP A 191 13.37 -5.12 -0.58
C ASP A 191 13.67 -3.76 0.00
N CYS A 192 12.66 -2.96 0.27
CA CYS A 192 12.87 -1.58 0.72
C CYS A 192 11.75 -1.08 1.66
N THR A 193 12.08 -0.03 2.41
CA THR A 193 11.11 0.67 3.25
C THR A 193 10.08 1.43 2.43
N SER A 194 8.98 1.79 3.09
CA SER A 194 7.96 2.67 2.52
C SER A 194 8.57 4.00 2.05
N GLY A 195 8.11 4.48 0.90
CA GLY A 195 8.57 5.75 0.33
C GLY A 195 9.74 5.64 -0.64
N THR A 196 10.36 4.46 -0.78
CA THR A 196 11.41 4.20 -1.78
C THR A 196 10.81 4.19 -3.18
N TYR A 197 11.48 4.88 -4.12
CA TYR A 197 11.14 4.93 -5.54
C TYR A 197 12.08 4.01 -6.32
N ILE A 198 11.56 2.88 -6.83
CA ILE A 198 12.37 1.93 -7.62
C ILE A 198 12.83 2.58 -8.93
N ARG A 199 12.02 3.50 -9.49
CA ARG A 199 12.42 4.32 -10.65
C ARG A 199 13.67 5.17 -10.37
N ALA A 200 13.72 5.78 -9.19
CA ALA A 200 14.90 6.54 -8.79
C ALA A 200 16.13 5.64 -8.57
N LEU A 201 15.98 4.41 -8.05
CA LEU A 201 17.08 3.45 -7.98
C LEU A 201 17.62 3.10 -9.38
N ALA A 202 16.74 2.94 -10.37
CA ALA A 202 17.16 2.68 -11.75
C ALA A 202 17.93 3.86 -12.37
N ARG A 203 17.47 5.09 -12.13
CA ARG A 203 18.19 6.33 -12.52
C ARG A 203 19.55 6.41 -11.84
N ASP A 204 19.57 6.29 -10.51
CA ASP A 204 20.78 6.46 -9.70
C ASP A 204 21.84 5.38 -10.04
N LEU A 205 21.41 4.13 -10.32
CA LEU A 205 22.29 3.06 -10.83
C LEU A 205 22.87 3.41 -12.19
N GLY A 206 22.03 3.93 -13.11
CA GLY A 206 22.49 4.37 -14.43
C GLY A 206 23.43 5.57 -14.36
N GLU A 207 23.25 6.48 -13.41
CA GLU A 207 24.16 7.60 -13.14
C GLU A 207 25.51 7.11 -12.58
N ALA A 208 25.51 6.20 -11.60
CA ALA A 208 26.72 5.61 -11.02
C ALA A 208 27.54 4.85 -12.06
N LEU A 209 26.89 4.26 -13.07
CA LEU A 209 27.55 3.56 -14.18
C LEU A 209 27.86 4.48 -15.39
N GLU A 210 27.49 5.77 -15.32
CA GLU A 210 27.70 6.80 -16.36
C GLU A 210 26.98 6.52 -17.69
N THR A 211 25.92 5.68 -17.66
CA THR A 211 25.17 5.27 -18.85
C THR A 211 23.77 5.85 -18.93
N GLY A 212 23.25 6.34 -17.79
CA GLY A 212 21.82 6.56 -17.61
C GLY A 212 21.07 5.23 -17.46
N GLY A 213 19.89 5.29 -16.82
CA GLY A 213 19.08 4.11 -16.54
C GLY A 213 17.61 4.47 -16.31
N HIS A 214 16.71 3.54 -16.62
CA HIS A 214 15.28 3.64 -16.36
C HIS A 214 14.65 2.26 -16.17
N LEU A 215 13.44 2.21 -15.60
CA LEU A 215 12.68 0.97 -15.49
C LEU A 215 11.98 0.63 -16.80
N THR A 216 12.10 -0.62 -17.26
CA THR A 216 11.27 -1.17 -18.36
C THR A 216 10.16 -2.08 -17.85
N ALA A 217 10.32 -2.64 -16.65
CA ALA A 217 9.28 -3.42 -15.96
C ALA A 217 9.36 -3.21 -14.45
N LEU A 218 8.19 -3.24 -13.79
CA LEU A 218 8.08 -3.16 -12.34
C LEU A 218 6.91 -4.01 -11.86
N ARG A 219 7.16 -4.92 -10.90
CA ARG A 219 6.14 -5.74 -10.27
C ARG A 219 6.32 -5.75 -8.77
N ARG A 220 5.32 -5.29 -8.01
CA ARG A 220 5.33 -5.40 -6.55
C ARG A 220 4.85 -6.78 -6.13
N THR A 221 5.71 -7.54 -5.46
CA THR A 221 5.43 -8.92 -5.04
C THR A 221 4.97 -9.03 -3.61
N ALA A 222 5.38 -8.08 -2.74
CA ALA A 222 4.94 -8.07 -1.34
C ALA A 222 4.72 -6.66 -0.78
N VAL A 223 3.83 -6.55 0.21
CA VAL A 223 3.55 -5.37 1.03
C VAL A 223 3.36 -5.83 2.47
N GLY A 224 4.34 -5.62 3.34
CA GLY A 224 4.36 -6.19 4.68
C GLY A 224 4.14 -7.70 4.64
N PRO A 225 3.14 -8.24 5.37
CA PRO A 225 2.88 -9.67 5.40
C PRO A 225 2.09 -10.19 4.17
N PHE A 226 1.66 -9.31 3.27
CA PHE A 226 0.83 -9.70 2.13
C PHE A 226 1.68 -10.01 0.91
N SER A 227 1.36 -11.12 0.22
CA SER A 227 2.02 -11.59 -1.00
C SER A 227 1.12 -11.45 -2.22
N VAL A 228 1.73 -11.24 -3.38
CA VAL A 228 1.02 -11.25 -4.67
C VAL A 228 0.49 -12.64 -5.01
N THR A 229 1.04 -13.70 -4.42
CA THR A 229 0.53 -15.08 -4.59
C THR A 229 -0.87 -15.28 -4.02
N ASP A 230 -1.27 -14.43 -3.08
CA ASP A 230 -2.60 -14.45 -2.44
C ASP A 230 -3.57 -13.47 -3.11
N ALA A 231 -3.08 -12.73 -4.13
CA ALA A 231 -3.88 -11.73 -4.81
C ALA A 231 -4.72 -12.34 -5.93
N VAL A 232 -5.84 -11.71 -6.21
CA VAL A 232 -6.75 -12.09 -7.30
C VAL A 232 -6.72 -11.04 -8.41
N THR A 233 -7.04 -11.46 -9.63
CA THR A 233 -7.22 -10.52 -10.75
C THR A 233 -8.53 -9.73 -10.60
N LEU A 234 -8.65 -8.61 -11.32
CA LEU A 234 -9.89 -7.83 -11.34
C LEU A 234 -11.03 -8.59 -12.05
N GLU A 235 -10.69 -9.50 -12.95
CA GLU A 235 -11.59 -10.38 -13.68
C GLU A 235 -12.19 -11.42 -12.74
N ASP A 236 -11.36 -12.13 -11.96
CA ASP A 236 -11.81 -13.13 -10.98
C ASP A 236 -12.66 -12.46 -9.89
N LEU A 237 -12.22 -11.28 -9.41
CA LEU A 237 -12.97 -10.50 -8.42
C LEU A 237 -14.35 -10.05 -8.94
N ALA A 238 -14.50 -9.86 -10.26
CA ALA A 238 -15.77 -9.50 -10.88
C ALA A 238 -16.74 -10.68 -10.97
N VAL A 239 -16.22 -11.91 -10.97
CA VAL A 239 -17.05 -13.13 -10.92
C VAL A 239 -17.42 -13.43 -9.48
N ARG A 240 -16.44 -13.47 -8.58
CA ARG A 240 -16.62 -13.74 -7.16
C ARG A 240 -15.80 -12.78 -6.31
N PHE A 241 -16.48 -12.04 -5.44
CA PHE A 241 -15.79 -11.13 -4.53
C PHE A 241 -15.16 -11.90 -3.38
N THR A 242 -13.82 -11.88 -3.33
CA THR A 242 -13.02 -12.49 -2.25
C THR A 242 -12.30 -11.41 -1.45
N SER A 243 -12.25 -11.58 -0.14
CA SER A 243 -11.57 -10.64 0.75
C SER A 243 -11.10 -11.32 2.03
N THR A 244 -10.07 -10.76 2.65
CA THR A 244 -9.66 -11.11 4.01
C THR A 244 -10.44 -10.26 4.99
N GLU A 245 -11.12 -10.87 5.93
CA GLU A 245 -11.89 -10.17 6.96
C GLU A 245 -11.00 -9.23 7.80
N LEU A 246 -11.60 -8.14 8.29
CA LEU A 246 -10.92 -7.11 9.07
C LEU A 246 -10.15 -7.70 10.26
N SER A 247 -10.75 -8.63 11.00
CA SER A 247 -10.13 -9.23 12.19
C SER A 247 -8.92 -10.09 11.85
N VAL A 248 -9.00 -10.84 10.74
CA VAL A 248 -7.89 -11.66 10.23
C VAL A 248 -6.76 -10.76 9.71
N ALA A 249 -7.12 -9.71 8.96
CA ALA A 249 -6.14 -8.76 8.44
C ALA A 249 -5.40 -8.01 9.56
N ALA A 250 -6.11 -7.57 10.61
CA ALA A 250 -5.52 -6.90 11.75
C ALA A 250 -4.59 -7.84 12.55
N ALA A 251 -4.99 -9.10 12.76
CA ALA A 251 -4.17 -10.10 13.45
C ALA A 251 -2.90 -10.49 12.67
N GLY A 252 -2.93 -10.38 11.33
CA GLY A 252 -1.75 -10.58 10.49
C GLY A 252 -0.77 -9.40 10.48
N LEU A 253 -1.25 -8.20 10.84
CA LEU A 253 -0.45 -6.97 10.84
C LEU A 253 0.15 -6.63 12.21
N PHE A 254 -0.53 -7.01 13.31
CA PHE A 254 -0.20 -6.58 14.66
C PHE A 254 -0.20 -7.76 15.63
N PRO A 255 0.60 -7.70 16.72
CA PRO A 255 0.41 -8.59 17.87
C PRO A 255 -1.04 -8.53 18.36
N VAL A 256 -1.57 -9.66 18.82
CA VAL A 256 -2.97 -9.77 19.25
C VAL A 256 -3.05 -9.82 20.77
N ARG A 257 -3.84 -8.92 21.39
CA ARG A 257 -4.30 -9.03 22.76
C ARG A 257 -5.73 -9.55 22.80
N ARG A 258 -5.94 -10.70 23.42
CA ARG A 258 -7.28 -11.23 23.71
C ARG A 258 -7.86 -10.49 24.91
N LEU A 259 -9.07 -9.98 24.73
CA LEU A 259 -9.78 -9.16 25.72
C LEU A 259 -10.76 -10.01 26.52
N SER A 260 -11.05 -9.57 27.75
CA SER A 260 -12.30 -9.93 28.42
C SER A 260 -13.50 -9.22 27.77
N GLY A 261 -14.72 -9.65 28.09
CA GLY A 261 -15.94 -8.95 27.63
C GLY A 261 -16.03 -7.52 28.15
N GLU A 262 -15.53 -7.27 29.37
CA GLU A 262 -15.51 -5.95 29.98
C GLU A 262 -14.52 -5.03 29.29
N GLU A 263 -13.28 -5.49 29.03
CA GLU A 263 -12.27 -4.74 28.29
C GLU A 263 -12.74 -4.42 26.85
N ALA A 264 -13.39 -5.37 26.18
CA ALA A 264 -13.95 -5.16 24.86
C ALA A 264 -15.03 -4.06 24.88
N SER A 265 -15.87 -4.05 25.91
CA SER A 265 -16.87 -3.01 26.12
C SER A 265 -16.20 -1.65 26.34
N GLU A 266 -15.22 -1.54 27.24
CA GLU A 266 -14.51 -0.28 27.51
C GLU A 266 -13.87 0.29 26.24
N LEU A 267 -13.15 -0.54 25.46
CA LEU A 267 -12.53 -0.11 24.22
C LEU A 267 -13.55 0.32 23.17
N SER A 268 -14.72 -0.31 23.12
CA SER A 268 -15.79 0.06 22.19
C SER A 268 -16.35 1.47 22.43
N PHE A 269 -16.28 1.92 23.69
CA PHE A 269 -16.59 3.30 24.08
C PHE A 269 -15.41 4.26 23.93
N GLY A 270 -14.25 3.79 23.46
CA GLY A 270 -13.04 4.60 23.33
C GLY A 270 -12.29 4.81 24.64
N ARG A 271 -12.60 4.03 25.68
CA ARG A 271 -11.96 4.11 26.99
C ARG A 271 -10.67 3.30 27.01
N ARG A 272 -9.79 3.65 27.94
CA ARG A 272 -8.51 2.97 28.16
C ARG A 272 -8.73 1.70 28.98
N ILE A 273 -7.88 0.70 28.74
CA ILE A 273 -7.78 -0.52 29.55
C ILE A 273 -6.38 -0.65 30.14
N GLU A 274 -6.11 -1.75 30.84
CA GLU A 274 -4.77 -2.08 31.36
C GLU A 274 -3.76 -2.16 30.21
N ALA A 275 -2.51 -1.73 30.48
CA ALA A 275 -1.43 -1.74 29.52
C ALA A 275 -1.17 -3.15 28.95
N THR A 276 -0.77 -3.21 27.69
CA THR A 276 -0.44 -4.47 27.01
C THR A 276 0.97 -4.98 27.37
N GLY A 277 1.87 -4.07 27.72
CA GLY A 277 3.29 -4.34 27.85
C GLY A 277 4.01 -4.56 26.51
N THR A 278 3.33 -4.28 25.39
CA THR A 278 3.86 -4.46 24.03
C THR A 278 4.15 -3.11 23.43
N GLU A 279 5.33 -2.96 22.83
CA GLU A 279 5.69 -1.75 22.09
C GLU A 279 4.91 -1.66 20.77
N GLY A 280 4.43 -0.46 20.45
CA GLY A 280 3.70 -0.19 19.21
C GLY A 280 2.22 -0.54 19.27
N MET A 281 1.64 -0.75 18.09
CA MET A 281 0.21 -1.05 17.97
C MET A 281 -0.10 -2.54 18.18
N VAL A 282 -1.21 -2.80 18.86
CA VAL A 282 -1.72 -4.14 19.19
C VAL A 282 -3.17 -4.25 18.74
N ALA A 283 -3.53 -5.35 18.10
CA ALA A 283 -4.91 -5.67 17.75
C ALA A 283 -5.65 -6.23 18.97
N ALA A 284 -6.63 -5.49 19.46
CA ALA A 284 -7.45 -5.88 20.60
C ALA A 284 -8.66 -6.70 20.13
N GLN A 285 -8.66 -8.00 20.46
CA GLN A 285 -9.63 -8.98 19.98
C GLN A 285 -10.58 -9.41 21.08
N ALA A 286 -11.89 -9.26 20.86
CA ALA A 286 -12.95 -9.72 21.74
C ALA A 286 -13.00 -11.27 21.83
N PRO A 287 -13.73 -11.85 22.79
CA PRO A 287 -13.82 -13.29 22.95
C PRO A 287 -14.41 -14.04 21.74
N ASP A 288 -15.23 -13.38 20.93
CA ASP A 288 -15.81 -13.92 19.70
C ASP A 288 -14.87 -13.87 18.48
N GLY A 289 -13.62 -13.36 18.66
CA GLY A 289 -12.64 -13.22 17.60
C GLY A 289 -12.71 -11.90 16.84
N THR A 290 -13.68 -11.04 17.10
CA THR A 290 -13.81 -9.73 16.45
C THR A 290 -12.72 -8.77 16.96
N VAL A 291 -11.99 -8.09 16.05
CA VAL A 291 -11.10 -6.99 16.42
C VAL A 291 -11.93 -5.75 16.74
N VAL A 292 -11.89 -5.34 18.03
CA VAL A 292 -12.62 -4.18 18.54
C VAL A 292 -11.88 -2.89 18.24
N ALA A 293 -10.56 -2.88 18.45
CA ALA A 293 -9.72 -1.70 18.31
C ALA A 293 -8.26 -2.05 17.95
N LEU A 294 -7.51 -1.08 17.45
CA LEU A 294 -6.06 -1.04 17.55
C LEU A 294 -5.73 -0.15 18.74
N ILE A 295 -4.90 -0.65 19.64
CA ILE A 295 -4.51 -0.01 20.91
C ILE A 295 -3.00 0.19 20.97
N CYS A 296 -2.55 1.18 21.73
CA CYS A 296 -1.16 1.45 21.99
C CYS A 296 -0.99 1.84 23.46
N ASP A 297 0.09 1.37 24.10
CA ASP A 297 0.40 1.76 25.46
C ASP A 297 0.90 3.19 25.49
N GLN A 298 0.27 4.01 26.32
CA GLN A 298 0.59 5.42 26.48
C GLN A 298 0.52 5.80 27.96
N GLU A 299 1.35 6.76 28.35
CA GLU A 299 1.28 7.39 29.67
C GLU A 299 -0.11 7.99 29.92
N ARG A 300 -0.57 7.87 31.16
CA ARG A 300 -1.85 8.43 31.53
C ARG A 300 -1.68 9.91 31.85
N GLN A 301 -2.48 10.75 31.24
CA GLN A 301 -2.44 12.19 31.48
C GLN A 301 -2.64 12.48 32.99
N GLY A 302 -1.69 13.19 33.61
CA GLY A 302 -1.66 13.49 35.05
C GLY A 302 -1.09 12.37 35.94
N ARG A 303 -0.68 11.22 35.36
CA ARG A 303 0.02 10.11 36.04
C ARG A 303 0.98 9.45 35.08
N PRO A 304 2.10 10.08 34.73
CA PRO A 304 3.02 9.58 33.70
C PRO A 304 3.68 8.23 34.07
N GLU A 305 3.72 7.88 35.36
CA GLU A 305 4.21 6.58 35.83
C GLU A 305 3.26 5.41 35.54
N VAL A 306 2.04 5.68 35.10
CA VAL A 306 1.02 4.65 34.82
C VAL A 306 0.79 4.53 33.32
N LEU A 307 1.27 3.44 32.72
CA LEU A 307 0.92 3.07 31.37
C LEU A 307 -0.48 2.48 31.30
N SER A 308 -1.19 2.76 30.22
CA SER A 308 -2.50 2.16 29.93
C SER A 308 -2.69 2.08 28.41
N ALA A 309 -3.33 1.01 27.95
CA ALA A 309 -3.64 0.84 26.54
C ALA A 309 -4.77 1.78 26.13
N LYS A 310 -4.47 2.66 25.16
CA LYS A 310 -5.41 3.61 24.58
C LYS A 310 -5.83 3.15 23.20
N PRO A 311 -7.13 3.17 22.86
CA PRO A 311 -7.55 2.90 21.49
C PRO A 311 -7.16 4.06 20.57
N GLU A 312 -6.38 3.75 19.54
CA GLU A 312 -6.05 4.65 18.44
C GLU A 312 -7.11 4.57 17.32
N ILE A 313 -7.64 3.35 17.09
CA ILE A 313 -8.68 3.08 16.11
C ILE A 313 -9.71 2.15 16.74
N VAL A 314 -10.98 2.54 16.77
CA VAL A 314 -12.10 1.69 17.22
C VAL A 314 -12.88 1.21 16.01
N PHE A 315 -12.96 -0.10 15.78
CA PHE A 315 -13.69 -0.71 14.67
C PHE A 315 -15.13 -1.08 15.02
N ALA A 316 -15.36 -1.53 16.25
CA ALA A 316 -16.68 -1.91 16.76
C ALA A 316 -17.11 -0.91 17.85
N PRO A 317 -17.76 0.21 17.49
CA PRO A 317 -18.32 1.10 18.50
C PRO A 317 -19.43 0.38 19.24
N ALA A 318 -19.58 0.67 20.55
CA ALA A 318 -20.62 0.11 21.37
C ALA A 318 -22.00 0.33 20.74
N THR A 319 -22.76 -0.72 20.59
CA THR A 319 -24.22 -0.62 20.47
C THR A 319 -24.73 -0.28 21.85
N ALA A 320 -25.52 0.79 21.97
CA ALA A 320 -26.19 1.10 23.25
C ALA A 320 -26.91 -0.17 23.73
N PRO A 321 -26.81 -0.53 25.03
CA PRO A 321 -27.55 -1.66 25.56
C PRO A 321 -29.03 -1.42 25.23
N ALA A 322 -29.68 -2.43 24.62
CA ALA A 322 -31.12 -2.40 24.44
C ALA A 322 -31.74 -2.11 25.79
N ALA A 323 -32.51 -1.02 25.88
CA ALA A 323 -33.19 -0.65 27.09
C ALA A 323 -33.98 -1.89 27.57
N ALA A 324 -33.65 -2.38 28.75
CA ALA A 324 -34.36 -3.47 29.38
C ALA A 324 -35.85 -3.08 29.39
N SER A 325 -36.65 -3.76 28.61
CA SER A 325 -38.11 -3.62 28.68
C SER A 325 -38.53 -4.04 30.09
N THR A 326 -38.76 -3.06 30.93
CA THR A 326 -39.48 -3.24 32.20
C THR A 326 -40.86 -3.79 31.84
N GLN A 327 -41.01 -5.09 31.96
CA GLN A 327 -42.36 -5.69 32.03
C GLN A 327 -42.95 -5.21 33.35
N ASP A 328 -43.79 -4.17 33.23
CA ASP A 328 -44.64 -3.73 34.30
C ASP A 328 -45.71 -4.83 34.49
N GLY A 329 -45.51 -5.60 35.57
CA GLY A 329 -46.45 -6.63 36.02
C GLY A 329 -47.70 -5.98 36.59
N GLY A 330 -48.70 -5.76 35.74
CA GLY A 330 -50.00 -5.37 36.16
C GLY A 330 -50.59 -6.43 37.11
N ARG A 331 -50.73 -6.08 38.38
CA ARG A 331 -51.63 -6.74 39.33
C ARG A 331 -53.04 -6.26 39.09
N THR A 332 -53.92 -7.17 38.90
CA THR A 332 -55.24 -7.26 39.52
C THR A 332 -55.67 -8.69 39.61
#